data_1e57bd0db206aee4c790e9ee9372d781
#
_entry.id   1e57bd0db206aee4c790e9ee9372d781
#
_cell.length_a   1.000
_cell.length_b   1.000
_cell.length_c   1.000
_cell.angle_alpha   90.00
_cell.angle_beta   90.00
_cell.angle_gamma   90.00
#
_symmetry.space_group_name_H-M   'P 1'
#
loop_
_entity.id
_entity.type
_entity.pdbx_description
1 polymer ?
#
loop_
_entity_poly.entity_id
_entity_poly.type
_entity_poly.pdbx_seq_one_letter_code
_entity_poly.pdbx_strand_id
1 'polypeptide(L)'
;MNDSEILLNSIFFPRPSSKEKDEKDHLIEVEDDIHVAARFFLRDKSYSTILFFHGNAELSHEYDDIARYYHEHQLNFIVADYRGYGLSSGNPTKNNLHTDSNRVFLYVKSFLDTNGYNKKRIIMGRSLGSASACEIISNHESDI
;
A
#
# COMPACT_ATOMS: atom_id res chain seq x y z
N MET A 1 -18.74 15.89 12.19
CA MET A 1 -18.01 14.66 12.63
C MET A 1 -18.52 14.32 14.02
N ASN A 2 -18.98 13.11 14.22
CA ASN A 2 -19.44 12.69 15.55
C ASN A 2 -18.27 12.18 16.41
N ASP A 3 -18.50 12.01 17.71
CA ASP A 3 -17.44 11.59 18.66
C ASP A 3 -16.81 10.24 18.29
N SER A 4 -17.60 9.33 17.72
CA SER A 4 -17.11 8.02 17.27
C SER A 4 -16.16 8.15 16.06
N GLU A 5 -16.43 9.05 15.15
CA GLU A 5 -15.54 9.31 14.01
C GLU A 5 -14.24 10.00 14.45
N ILE A 6 -14.32 10.91 15.40
CA ILE A 6 -13.15 11.56 16.00
C ILE A 6 -12.26 10.50 16.66
N LEU A 7 -12.85 9.62 17.46
CA LEU A 7 -12.13 8.55 18.13
C LEU A 7 -11.49 7.59 17.12
N LEU A 8 -12.24 7.15 16.10
CA LEU A 8 -11.71 6.25 15.06
C LEU A 8 -10.57 6.86 14.26
N ASN A 9 -10.63 8.17 13.97
CA ASN A 9 -9.57 8.85 13.25
C ASN A 9 -8.34 9.10 14.14
N SER A 10 -8.52 9.18 15.45
CA SER A 10 -7.40 9.38 16.39
C SER A 10 -6.52 8.16 16.59
N ILE A 11 -6.89 6.99 16.09
CA ILE A 11 -6.05 5.78 16.17
C ILE A 11 -4.86 5.83 15.21
N PHE A 12 -4.88 6.65 14.17
CA PHE A 12 -3.79 6.76 13.22
C PHE A 12 -2.60 7.50 13.82
N PHE A 13 -1.40 6.99 13.54
CA PHE A 13 -0.12 7.62 13.90
C PHE A 13 0.67 7.96 12.62
N PRO A 14 0.27 9.00 11.88
CA PRO A 14 0.98 9.38 10.67
C PRO A 14 2.42 9.80 10.98
N ARG A 15 3.34 9.37 10.13
CA ARG A 15 4.77 9.68 10.21
C ARG A 15 5.25 10.20 8.86
N PRO A 16 5.12 11.50 8.59
CA PRO A 16 5.66 12.07 7.36
C PRO A 16 7.17 11.86 7.26
N SER A 17 7.66 11.56 6.07
CA SER A 17 9.09 11.40 5.80
C SER A 17 9.62 12.55 4.95
N SER A 18 10.80 13.04 5.28
CA SER A 18 11.56 13.98 4.45
C SER A 18 12.51 13.27 3.46
N LYS A 19 12.45 11.94 3.37
CA LYS A 19 13.24 11.16 2.42
C LYS A 19 12.93 11.62 1.00
N GLU A 20 13.96 11.76 0.18
CA GLU A 20 13.78 11.99 -1.25
C GLU A 20 13.21 10.74 -1.92
N LYS A 21 12.30 10.94 -2.87
CA LYS A 21 11.72 9.89 -3.71
C LYS A 21 12.82 9.26 -4.57
N ASP A 22 12.85 7.93 -4.62
CA ASP A 22 13.70 7.18 -5.53
C ASP A 22 12.86 6.38 -6.57
N GLU A 23 13.53 5.57 -7.39
CA GLU A 23 12.87 4.81 -8.47
C GLU A 23 11.91 3.73 -8.00
N LYS A 24 11.97 3.32 -6.73
CA LYS A 24 11.04 2.35 -6.14
C LYS A 24 9.75 2.99 -5.66
N ASP A 25 9.74 4.30 -5.46
CA ASP A 25 8.60 5.01 -4.87
C ASP A 25 7.61 5.44 -5.94
N HIS A 26 6.38 4.96 -5.83
CA HIS A 26 5.25 5.37 -6.66
C HIS A 26 4.31 6.25 -5.84
N LEU A 27 4.00 7.44 -6.35
CA LEU A 27 3.00 8.32 -5.77
C LEU A 27 1.69 8.12 -6.50
N ILE A 28 0.73 7.47 -5.85
CA ILE A 28 -0.54 7.05 -6.42
C ILE A 28 -1.59 8.07 -6.06
N GLU A 29 -2.16 8.75 -7.06
CA GLU A 29 -3.26 9.69 -6.85
C GLU A 29 -4.50 8.95 -6.39
N VAL A 30 -5.01 9.29 -5.22
CA VAL A 30 -6.21 8.68 -4.63
C VAL A 30 -7.40 9.64 -4.57
N GLU A 31 -7.14 10.92 -4.65
CA GLU A 31 -8.08 12.03 -4.70
C GLU A 31 -7.37 13.23 -5.33
N ASP A 32 -8.09 14.26 -5.79
CA ASP A 32 -7.50 15.45 -6.37
C ASP A 32 -6.43 16.05 -5.45
N ASP A 33 -5.20 16.17 -5.95
CA ASP A 33 -4.01 16.66 -5.24
C ASP A 33 -3.60 15.85 -4.00
N ILE A 34 -4.19 14.67 -3.78
CA ILE A 34 -3.83 13.75 -2.69
C ILE A 34 -3.25 12.47 -3.27
N HIS A 35 -2.08 12.09 -2.79
CA HIS A 35 -1.46 10.83 -3.21
C HIS A 35 -1.00 9.99 -2.01
N VAL A 36 -1.01 8.70 -2.22
CA VAL A 36 -0.46 7.67 -1.32
C VAL A 36 0.78 7.10 -1.96
N ALA A 37 1.84 6.99 -1.18
CA ALA A 37 3.07 6.37 -1.64
C ALA A 37 2.99 4.85 -1.53
N ALA A 38 3.60 4.16 -2.50
CA ALA A 38 3.86 2.73 -2.41
C ALA A 38 5.27 2.46 -2.91
N ARG A 39 5.98 1.56 -2.22
CA ARG A 39 7.35 1.21 -2.54
C ARG A 39 7.41 -0.17 -3.19
N PHE A 40 7.95 -0.22 -4.41
CA PHE A 40 7.94 -1.38 -5.28
C PHE A 40 9.29 -2.09 -5.25
N PHE A 41 9.32 -3.30 -4.74
CA PHE A 41 10.47 -4.20 -4.77
C PHE A 41 10.20 -5.32 -5.78
N LEU A 42 10.33 -4.99 -7.06
CA LEU A 42 10.10 -5.91 -8.16
C LEU A 42 11.44 -6.49 -8.64
N ARG A 43 11.52 -7.80 -8.74
CA ARG A 43 12.75 -8.50 -9.14
C ARG A 43 12.60 -9.29 -10.43
N ASP A 44 11.53 -10.04 -10.57
CA ASP A 44 11.37 -10.95 -11.70
C ASP A 44 9.90 -11.06 -12.11
N LYS A 45 9.63 -11.02 -13.41
CA LYS A 45 8.27 -11.12 -13.96
C LYS A 45 7.65 -12.50 -13.81
N SER A 46 8.46 -13.53 -13.57
CA SER A 46 7.99 -14.89 -13.29
C SER A 46 7.54 -15.10 -11.85
N TYR A 47 7.80 -14.13 -10.96
CA TYR A 47 7.40 -14.21 -9.57
C TYR A 47 5.97 -13.71 -9.36
N SER A 48 5.26 -14.32 -8.41
CA SER A 48 4.02 -13.76 -7.86
C SER A 48 4.31 -12.46 -7.11
N THR A 49 3.35 -11.56 -7.03
CA THR A 49 3.53 -10.26 -6.38
C THR A 49 2.64 -10.12 -5.16
N ILE A 50 3.24 -9.76 -4.03
CA ILE A 50 2.51 -9.40 -2.81
C ILE A 50 2.33 -7.89 -2.79
N LEU A 51 1.08 -7.44 -2.60
CA LEU A 51 0.74 -6.08 -2.17
C LEU A 51 0.47 -6.12 -0.67
N PHE A 52 1.32 -5.46 0.08
CA PHE A 52 1.29 -5.44 1.54
C PHE A 52 0.92 -4.08 2.09
N PHE A 53 -0.04 -4.09 3.01
CA PHE A 53 -0.44 -2.94 3.82
C PHE A 53 0.12 -3.11 5.24
N HIS A 54 1.03 -2.23 5.60
CA HIS A 54 1.78 -2.31 6.86
C HIS A 54 0.93 -1.93 8.09
N GLY A 55 1.48 -2.16 9.28
CA GLY A 55 0.86 -1.79 10.54
C GLY A 55 0.91 -0.29 10.81
N ASN A 56 0.18 0.15 11.85
CA ASN A 56 0.17 1.54 12.26
C ASN A 56 1.58 2.01 12.68
N ALA A 57 1.90 3.26 12.39
CA ALA A 57 3.19 3.90 12.67
C ALA A 57 4.41 3.29 11.95
N GLU A 58 4.21 2.40 10.97
CA GLU A 58 5.26 1.90 10.09
C GLU A 58 5.33 2.72 8.79
N LEU A 59 6.41 2.56 8.02
CA LEU A 59 6.62 3.22 6.73
C LEU A 59 7.11 2.22 5.68
N SER A 60 6.72 2.41 4.43
CA SER A 60 7.10 1.51 3.33
C SER A 60 8.62 1.37 3.17
N HIS A 61 9.38 2.44 3.37
CA HIS A 61 10.84 2.40 3.22
C HIS A 61 11.56 1.67 4.37
N GLU A 62 10.89 1.38 5.49
CA GLU A 62 11.43 0.54 6.57
C GLU A 62 11.51 -0.94 6.15
N TYR A 63 10.94 -1.29 5.00
CA TYR A 63 10.94 -2.65 4.45
C TYR A 63 12.06 -2.92 3.44
N ASP A 64 12.97 -1.98 3.21
CA ASP A 64 14.07 -2.12 2.24
C ASP A 64 14.93 -3.37 2.50
N ASP A 65 15.27 -3.63 3.77
CA ASP A 65 16.06 -4.81 4.14
C ASP A 65 15.23 -6.11 4.19
N ILE A 66 13.92 -5.98 4.38
CA ILE A 66 13.01 -7.12 4.46
C ILE A 66 12.67 -7.67 3.07
N ALA A 67 12.58 -6.82 2.07
CA ALA A 67 12.19 -7.18 0.70
C ALA A 67 13.05 -8.31 0.11
N ARG A 68 14.34 -8.39 0.47
CA ARG A 68 15.23 -9.46 0.01
C ARG A 68 14.74 -10.85 0.38
N TYR A 69 14.13 -11.04 1.55
CA TYR A 69 13.61 -12.34 1.98
C TYR A 69 12.46 -12.81 1.10
N TYR A 70 11.60 -11.88 0.66
CA TYR A 70 10.54 -12.19 -0.30
C TYR A 70 11.13 -12.59 -1.66
N HIS A 71 12.17 -11.89 -2.12
CA HIS A 71 12.87 -12.23 -3.37
C HIS A 71 13.53 -13.62 -3.32
N GLU A 72 14.10 -14.01 -2.19
CA GLU A 72 14.68 -15.34 -1.98
C GLU A 72 13.62 -16.45 -2.08
N HIS A 73 12.35 -16.13 -1.83
CA HIS A 73 11.21 -17.03 -1.97
C HIS A 73 10.44 -16.87 -3.29
N GLN A 74 11.05 -16.24 -4.29
CA GLN A 74 10.47 -15.99 -5.62
C GLN A 74 9.18 -15.19 -5.56
N LEU A 75 9.16 -14.13 -4.74
CA LEU A 75 8.05 -13.19 -4.59
C LEU A 75 8.54 -11.77 -4.86
N ASN A 76 7.80 -11.04 -5.69
CA ASN A 76 7.88 -9.59 -5.73
C ASN A 76 7.09 -9.01 -4.55
N PHE A 77 7.49 -7.83 -4.10
CA PHE A 77 6.93 -7.24 -2.89
C PHE A 77 6.64 -5.76 -3.11
N ILE A 78 5.45 -5.32 -2.76
CA ILE A 78 5.02 -3.91 -2.84
C ILE A 78 4.44 -3.55 -1.48
N VAL A 79 4.91 -2.46 -0.90
CA VAL A 79 4.44 -1.96 0.40
C VAL A 79 3.74 -0.63 0.20
N ALA A 80 2.47 -0.53 0.58
CA ALA A 80 1.70 0.70 0.51
C ALA A 80 1.68 1.43 1.86
N ASP A 81 1.90 2.73 1.82
CA ASP A 81 1.68 3.64 2.93
C ASP A 81 0.21 4.10 2.99
N TYR A 82 -0.11 4.98 3.89
CA TYR A 82 -1.41 5.64 4.05
C TYR A 82 -1.24 7.15 3.93
N ARG A 83 -2.34 7.91 3.80
CA ARG A 83 -2.27 9.38 3.86
C ARG A 83 -1.51 9.83 5.10
N GLY A 84 -0.59 10.78 4.96
CA GLY A 84 0.26 11.29 6.04
C GLY A 84 1.40 10.38 6.50
N TYR A 85 1.57 9.20 5.88
CA TYR A 85 2.68 8.30 6.16
C TYR A 85 3.72 8.36 5.02
N GLY A 86 4.99 8.35 5.39
CA GLY A 86 6.09 8.35 4.43
C GLY A 86 6.04 9.56 3.49
N LEU A 87 6.04 9.29 2.19
CA LEU A 87 5.94 10.30 1.14
C LEU A 87 4.49 10.65 0.76
N SER A 88 3.51 10.06 1.43
CA SER A 88 2.09 10.33 1.17
C SER A 88 1.67 11.70 1.67
N SER A 89 0.73 12.33 0.96
CA SER A 89 0.09 13.57 1.38
C SER A 89 -1.24 13.33 2.14
N GLY A 90 -1.88 14.39 2.57
CA GLY A 90 -3.19 14.34 3.25
C GLY A 90 -3.15 13.79 4.67
N ASN A 91 -4.33 13.56 5.22
CA ASN A 91 -4.52 13.03 6.56
C ASN A 91 -5.36 11.75 6.53
N PRO A 92 -4.99 10.73 7.32
CA PRO A 92 -5.72 9.47 7.31
C PRO A 92 -7.03 9.60 8.08
N THR A 93 -8.06 8.96 7.54
CA THR A 93 -9.36 8.72 8.21
C THR A 93 -9.80 7.29 7.94
N LYS A 94 -10.75 6.78 8.72
CA LYS A 94 -11.33 5.46 8.48
C LYS A 94 -11.89 5.35 7.04
N ASN A 95 -12.62 6.36 6.59
CA ASN A 95 -13.28 6.30 5.28
C ASN A 95 -12.26 6.30 4.14
N ASN A 96 -11.25 7.19 4.19
CA ASN A 96 -10.25 7.22 3.12
C ASN A 96 -9.28 6.04 3.17
N LEU A 97 -9.10 5.38 4.30
CA LEU A 97 -8.35 4.12 4.36
C LEU A 97 -8.93 3.09 3.38
N HIS A 98 -10.26 2.93 3.37
CA HIS A 98 -10.96 1.98 2.49
C HIS A 98 -10.92 2.43 1.02
N THR A 99 -11.27 3.67 0.74
CA THR A 99 -11.28 4.19 -0.64
C THR A 99 -9.89 4.19 -1.26
N ASP A 100 -8.88 4.62 -0.51
CA ASP A 100 -7.50 4.67 -0.97
C ASP A 100 -6.93 3.26 -1.22
N SER A 101 -7.29 2.28 -0.39
CA SER A 101 -6.86 0.89 -0.59
C SER A 101 -7.30 0.35 -1.95
N ASN A 102 -8.54 0.62 -2.36
CA ASN A 102 -9.05 0.25 -3.68
C ASN A 102 -8.30 0.98 -4.80
N ARG A 103 -8.01 2.28 -4.64
CA ARG A 103 -7.25 3.06 -5.63
C ARG A 103 -5.82 2.53 -5.79
N VAL A 104 -5.16 2.25 -4.67
CA VAL A 104 -3.81 1.66 -4.65
C VAL A 104 -3.81 0.31 -5.36
N PHE A 105 -4.77 -0.56 -5.05
CA PHE A 105 -4.89 -1.87 -5.71
C PHE A 105 -5.06 -1.75 -7.22
N LEU A 106 -5.96 -0.88 -7.69
CA LEU A 106 -6.20 -0.68 -9.12
C LEU A 106 -4.97 -0.14 -9.85
N TYR A 107 -4.23 0.78 -9.23
CA TYR A 107 -2.97 1.27 -9.76
C TYR A 107 -1.92 0.16 -9.86
N VAL A 108 -1.73 -0.61 -8.79
CA VAL A 108 -0.77 -1.72 -8.74
C VAL A 108 -1.14 -2.78 -9.80
N LYS A 109 -2.42 -3.16 -9.88
CA LYS A 109 -2.91 -4.09 -10.89
C LYS A 109 -2.58 -3.61 -12.31
N SER A 110 -2.93 -2.37 -12.64
CA SER A 110 -2.67 -1.79 -13.96
C SER A 110 -1.17 -1.74 -14.26
N PHE A 111 -0.35 -1.35 -13.29
CA PHE A 111 1.11 -1.31 -13.44
C PHE A 111 1.69 -2.70 -13.73
N LEU A 112 1.29 -3.70 -12.95
CA LEU A 112 1.76 -5.08 -13.10
C LEU A 112 1.36 -5.65 -14.47
N ASP A 113 0.10 -5.47 -14.87
CA ASP A 113 -0.41 -5.94 -16.16
C ASP A 113 0.34 -5.29 -17.34
N THR A 114 0.51 -3.97 -17.30
CA THR A 114 1.19 -3.21 -18.34
C THR A 114 2.66 -3.58 -18.48
N ASN A 115 3.32 -3.93 -17.37
CA ASN A 115 4.76 -4.23 -17.35
C ASN A 115 5.07 -5.74 -17.43
N GLY A 116 4.07 -6.59 -17.63
CA GLY A 116 4.25 -8.04 -17.86
C GLY A 116 4.47 -8.87 -16.59
N TYR A 117 4.05 -8.38 -15.42
CA TYR A 117 4.03 -9.13 -14.16
C TYR A 117 2.69 -9.86 -14.02
N ASN A 118 2.49 -10.92 -14.81
CA ASN A 118 1.20 -11.59 -15.00
C ASN A 118 1.00 -12.80 -14.08
N LYS A 119 1.80 -12.95 -13.05
CA LYS A 119 1.65 -14.02 -12.07
C LYS A 119 0.65 -13.63 -10.98
N LYS A 120 0.38 -14.56 -10.07
CA LYS A 120 -0.58 -14.38 -8.99
C LYS A 120 -0.32 -13.09 -8.19
N ARG A 121 -1.37 -12.39 -7.88
CA ARG A 121 -1.38 -11.26 -6.93
C ARG A 121 -1.82 -11.77 -5.58
N ILE A 122 -1.10 -11.37 -4.54
CA ILE A 122 -1.37 -11.78 -3.17
C ILE A 122 -1.58 -10.50 -2.37
N ILE A 123 -2.69 -10.42 -1.65
CA ILE A 123 -2.98 -9.29 -0.78
C ILE A 123 -2.64 -9.67 0.65
N MET A 124 -1.84 -8.86 1.29
CA MET A 124 -1.39 -9.08 2.67
C MET A 124 -1.58 -7.81 3.50
N GLY A 125 -2.05 -7.98 4.72
CA GLY A 125 -2.18 -6.87 5.67
C GLY A 125 -1.78 -7.29 7.07
N ARG A 126 -1.16 -6.36 7.81
CA ARG A 126 -0.78 -6.57 9.20
C ARG A 126 -1.41 -5.51 10.08
N SER A 127 -2.08 -5.92 11.17
CA SER A 127 -2.73 -5.00 12.11
C SER A 127 -3.68 -4.04 11.38
N LEU A 128 -3.43 -2.72 11.42
CA LEU A 128 -4.21 -1.71 10.67
C LEU A 128 -4.37 -2.08 9.19
N GLY A 129 -3.32 -2.60 8.56
CA GLY A 129 -3.33 -3.01 7.16
C GLY A 129 -4.28 -4.15 6.83
N SER A 130 -4.74 -4.91 7.82
CA SER A 130 -5.75 -5.95 7.63
C SER A 130 -7.08 -5.38 7.14
N ALA A 131 -7.45 -4.16 7.54
CA ALA A 131 -8.64 -3.49 7.06
C ALA A 131 -8.55 -3.21 5.56
N SER A 132 -7.40 -2.71 5.10
CA SER A 132 -7.13 -2.48 3.67
C SER A 132 -7.14 -3.78 2.86
N ALA A 133 -6.52 -4.84 3.37
CA ALA A 133 -6.50 -6.14 2.71
C ALA A 133 -7.90 -6.74 2.57
N CYS A 134 -8.71 -6.70 3.64
CA CYS A 134 -10.10 -7.17 3.61
C CYS A 134 -10.96 -6.37 2.63
N GLU A 135 -10.79 -5.06 2.58
CA GLU A 135 -11.51 -4.18 1.65
C GLU A 135 -11.24 -4.58 0.19
N ILE A 136 -9.96 -4.81 -0.15
CA ILE A 136 -9.57 -5.21 -1.51
C ILE A 136 -10.15 -6.59 -1.85
N ILE A 137 -10.01 -7.55 -0.96
CA ILE A 137 -10.53 -8.92 -1.20
C ILE A 137 -12.04 -8.89 -1.42
N SER A 138 -12.78 -8.10 -0.65
CA SER A 138 -14.23 -7.97 -0.79
C SER A 138 -14.66 -7.39 -2.13
N ASN A 139 -13.87 -6.50 -2.71
CA ASN A 139 -14.24 -5.78 -3.95
C ASN A 139 -13.59 -6.33 -5.21
N HIS A 140 -12.49 -7.07 -5.10
CA HIS A 140 -11.63 -7.44 -6.24
C HIS A 140 -11.20 -8.93 -6.23
N GLU A 141 -11.96 -9.81 -5.62
CA GLU A 141 -11.61 -11.24 -5.48
C GLU A 141 -11.18 -11.90 -6.80
N SER A 142 -11.83 -11.56 -7.91
CA SER A 142 -11.52 -12.11 -9.22
C SER A 142 -10.18 -11.66 -9.82
N ASP A 143 -9.55 -10.63 -9.26
CA ASP A 143 -8.33 -10.01 -9.77
C ASP A 143 -7.07 -10.36 -8.95
N ILE A 144 -7.21 -11.23 -7.95
CA ILE A 144 -6.17 -11.63 -7.00
C ILE A 144 -5.58 -13.00 -7.35
#